data_7000bfe3855ba831fc8404b9fbf7c847
#
_entry.id   7000bfe3855ba831fc8404b9fbf7c847
#
_cell.length_a   1.000
_cell.length_b   1.000
_cell.length_c   1.000
_cell.angle_alpha   90.00
_cell.angle_beta   90.00
_cell.angle_gamma   90.00
#
_symmetry.space_group_name_H-M   'P 1'
#
loop_
_entity.id
_entity.type
_entity.pdbx_description
1 polymer ?
#
loop_
_entity_poly.entity_id
_entity_poly.type
_entity_poly.pdbx_seq_one_letter_code
_entity_poly.pdbx_strand_id
1 'polypeptide(L)'
;VILDVDTGSDDAIAIMTAVKSEDLDVLAITTVNGNRPVPNTTENTLRVVDLLESDVPVYRGCEEPMVATLIPERQMFRKTNDVKEVDGHTVTYHHEYLEELPPSTSKAQDISAVRYLIDALLESDGDITIIAVGPLTNIASAMRADPRIIGKIKKLVIMGGGHLQTNTSSAAEFNIWKDPEAAQIVMTSGCDILLVPLDATH
;
A
#
# COMPACT_ATOMS: atom_id res chain seq x y z
N VAL A 1 -2.21 -6.47 -13.39
CA VAL A 1 -2.06 -6.40 -11.91
C VAL A 1 -2.65 -5.10 -11.38
N ILE A 2 -2.99 -5.05 -10.07
CA ILE A 2 -3.31 -3.82 -9.34
C ILE A 2 -2.24 -3.65 -8.26
N LEU A 3 -1.66 -2.44 -8.16
CA LEU A 3 -0.72 -2.10 -7.08
C LEU A 3 -1.48 -1.40 -5.95
N ASP A 4 -1.23 -1.78 -4.69
CA ASP A 4 -1.75 -1.10 -3.50
C ASP A 4 -0.57 -0.60 -2.67
N VAL A 5 -0.42 0.73 -2.57
CA VAL A 5 0.83 1.39 -2.17
C VAL A 5 0.60 2.50 -1.14
N ASP A 6 1.59 2.80 -0.30
CA ASP A 6 1.61 3.97 0.59
C ASP A 6 2.81 4.90 0.29
N THR A 7 2.96 5.26 -0.96
CA THR A 7 4.12 5.73 -1.70
C THR A 7 5.09 6.59 -0.90
N GLY A 8 6.17 5.93 -0.53
CA GLY A 8 7.47 6.48 -0.20
C GLY A 8 8.44 6.29 -1.37
N SER A 9 9.75 6.36 -1.10
CA SER A 9 10.79 6.21 -2.14
C SER A 9 10.89 4.78 -2.69
N ASP A 10 10.70 3.79 -1.86
CA ASP A 10 10.71 2.37 -2.21
C ASP A 10 9.49 1.98 -3.04
N ASP A 11 8.29 2.41 -2.65
CA ASP A 11 7.08 2.25 -3.47
C ASP A 11 7.21 2.92 -4.83
N ALA A 12 7.86 4.10 -4.89
CA ALA A 12 8.10 4.79 -6.16
C ALA A 12 8.89 3.89 -7.12
N ILE A 13 9.93 3.21 -6.63
CA ILE A 13 10.72 2.25 -7.41
C ILE A 13 9.86 1.05 -7.81
N ALA A 14 9.03 0.53 -6.91
CA ALA A 14 8.11 -0.57 -7.21
C ALA A 14 7.11 -0.19 -8.33
N ILE A 15 6.52 1.01 -8.26
CA ILE A 15 5.64 1.54 -9.31
C ILE A 15 6.38 1.66 -10.64
N MET A 16 7.58 2.29 -10.64
CA MET A 16 8.40 2.44 -11.84
C MET A 16 8.72 1.09 -12.47
N THR A 17 9.09 0.11 -11.65
CA THR A 17 9.41 -1.24 -12.10
C THR A 17 8.19 -1.92 -12.71
N ALA A 18 7.05 -1.86 -12.05
CA ALA A 18 5.84 -2.50 -12.53
C ALA A 18 5.32 -1.87 -13.83
N VAL A 19 5.27 -0.53 -13.91
CA VAL A 19 4.75 0.21 -15.07
C VAL A 19 5.66 0.06 -16.29
N LYS A 20 6.99 -0.08 -16.09
CA LYS A 20 7.95 -0.27 -17.20
C LYS A 20 8.19 -1.75 -17.55
N SER A 21 7.65 -2.69 -16.80
CA SER A 21 7.76 -4.11 -17.10
C SER A 21 6.93 -4.49 -18.31
N GLU A 22 7.53 -5.21 -19.25
CA GLU A 22 6.81 -5.80 -20.39
C GLU A 22 5.96 -7.03 -19.98
N ASP A 23 6.22 -7.60 -18.79
CA ASP A 23 5.53 -8.79 -18.27
C ASP A 23 4.30 -8.45 -17.43
N LEU A 24 4.09 -7.17 -17.09
CA LEU A 24 2.99 -6.73 -16.24
C LEU A 24 2.08 -5.73 -16.97
N ASP A 25 0.78 -6.03 -16.96
CA ASP A 25 -0.25 -5.08 -17.32
C ASP A 25 -0.79 -4.44 -16.03
N VAL A 26 -0.41 -3.19 -15.79
CA VAL A 26 -0.81 -2.44 -14.58
C VAL A 26 -2.15 -1.76 -14.84
N LEU A 27 -3.22 -2.36 -14.32
CA LEU A 27 -4.59 -1.89 -14.50
C LEU A 27 -4.88 -0.61 -13.70
N ALA A 28 -4.28 -0.51 -12.51
CA ALA A 28 -4.47 0.63 -11.62
C ALA A 28 -3.44 0.63 -10.47
N ILE A 29 -3.33 1.80 -9.83
CA ILE A 29 -2.63 1.97 -8.56
C ILE A 29 -3.63 2.50 -7.54
N THR A 30 -3.75 1.81 -6.40
CA THR A 30 -4.55 2.24 -5.26
C THR A 30 -3.63 2.74 -4.16
N THR A 31 -3.97 3.86 -3.53
CA THR A 31 -3.15 4.43 -2.44
C THR A 31 -3.79 4.19 -1.09
N VAL A 32 -2.98 4.02 -0.06
CA VAL A 32 -3.45 3.72 1.30
C VAL A 32 -2.70 4.57 2.33
N ASN A 33 -3.24 4.68 3.52
CA ASN A 33 -2.53 5.24 4.65
C ASN A 33 -1.35 4.33 5.05
N GLY A 34 -0.24 4.92 5.44
CA GLY A 34 0.93 4.14 5.86
C GLY A 34 2.08 5.05 6.24
N ASN A 35 3.11 5.10 5.40
CA ASN A 35 4.29 5.94 5.56
C ASN A 35 3.92 7.41 5.78
N ARG A 36 2.88 7.88 5.07
CA ARG A 36 2.32 9.23 5.19
C ARG A 36 0.78 9.18 5.12
N PRO A 37 0.09 10.28 5.46
CA PRO A 37 -1.34 10.40 5.21
C PRO A 37 -1.69 10.21 3.73
N VAL A 38 -2.87 9.70 3.43
CA VAL A 38 -3.30 9.39 2.05
C VAL A 38 -3.19 10.57 1.07
N PRO A 39 -3.45 11.83 1.45
CA PRO A 39 -3.19 12.94 0.51
C PRO A 39 -1.75 12.98 0.01
N ASN A 40 -0.77 12.71 0.88
CA ASN A 40 0.66 12.69 0.53
C ASN A 40 1.02 11.46 -0.30
N THR A 41 0.59 10.25 0.13
CA THR A 41 0.88 9.02 -0.63
C THR A 41 0.25 9.07 -2.02
N THR A 42 -0.95 9.65 -2.16
CA THR A 42 -1.61 9.86 -3.45
C THR A 42 -0.84 10.85 -4.32
N GLU A 43 -0.44 11.99 -3.77
CA GLU A 43 0.37 12.98 -4.50
C GLU A 43 1.69 12.39 -4.96
N ASN A 44 2.39 11.64 -4.10
CA ASN A 44 3.64 10.97 -4.43
C ASN A 44 3.44 9.95 -5.57
N THR A 45 2.38 9.16 -5.50
CA THR A 45 2.01 8.21 -6.58
C THR A 45 1.79 8.94 -7.91
N LEU A 46 1.03 10.03 -7.90
CA LEU A 46 0.74 10.82 -9.09
C LEU A 46 2.01 11.43 -9.69
N ARG A 47 2.93 11.93 -8.86
CA ARG A 47 4.25 12.43 -9.32
C ARG A 47 5.04 11.36 -10.05
N VAL A 48 5.02 10.12 -9.54
CA VAL A 48 5.69 8.98 -10.19
C VAL A 48 5.01 8.63 -11.52
N VAL A 49 3.68 8.59 -11.55
CA VAL A 49 2.91 8.33 -12.79
C VAL A 49 3.19 9.41 -13.85
N ASP A 50 3.22 10.69 -13.44
CA ASP A 50 3.57 11.80 -14.32
C ASP A 50 5.01 11.69 -14.86
N LEU A 51 5.97 11.34 -13.99
CA LEU A 51 7.37 11.12 -14.39
C LEU A 51 7.49 10.00 -15.44
N LEU A 52 6.66 8.97 -15.34
CA LEU A 52 6.66 7.84 -16.26
C LEU A 52 5.91 8.14 -17.57
N GLU A 53 5.25 9.31 -17.67
CA GLU A 53 4.34 9.65 -18.76
C GLU A 53 3.28 8.53 -18.97
N SER A 54 2.73 8.03 -17.87
CA SER A 54 1.82 6.88 -17.87
C SER A 54 0.38 7.29 -17.65
N ASP A 55 -0.55 6.61 -18.34
CA ASP A 55 -1.99 6.81 -18.19
C ASP A 55 -2.62 5.87 -17.13
N VAL A 56 -1.81 5.14 -16.34
CA VAL A 56 -2.32 4.23 -15.30
C VAL A 56 -3.14 5.02 -14.29
N PRO A 57 -4.42 4.66 -14.07
CA PRO A 57 -5.29 5.39 -13.15
C PRO A 57 -4.88 5.17 -11.69
N VAL A 58 -4.95 6.26 -10.92
CA VAL A 58 -4.66 6.26 -9.47
C VAL A 58 -5.94 6.48 -8.69
N TYR A 59 -6.21 5.62 -7.70
CA TYR A 59 -7.39 5.66 -6.86
C TYR A 59 -7.02 5.91 -5.41
N ARG A 60 -7.64 6.93 -4.81
CA ARG A 60 -7.43 7.28 -3.41
C ARG A 60 -8.16 6.32 -2.49
N GLY A 61 -7.47 5.75 -1.51
CA GLY A 61 -8.01 4.74 -0.60
C GLY A 61 -8.24 5.22 0.83
N CYS A 62 -8.15 4.26 1.77
CA CYS A 62 -8.47 4.47 3.17
C CYS A 62 -7.47 5.40 3.86
N GLU A 63 -7.98 6.48 4.44
CA GLU A 63 -7.16 7.49 5.12
C GLU A 63 -6.65 7.00 6.48
N GLU A 64 -7.35 6.05 7.09
CA GLU A 64 -7.08 5.56 8.43
C GLU A 64 -7.12 4.04 8.49
N PRO A 65 -6.33 3.41 9.38
CA PRO A 65 -6.47 1.99 9.69
C PRO A 65 -7.87 1.67 10.22
N MET A 66 -8.31 0.42 10.04
CA MET A 66 -9.69 0.00 10.34
C MET A 66 -10.15 0.30 11.77
N VAL A 67 -9.27 0.13 12.75
CA VAL A 67 -9.65 0.18 14.17
C VAL A 67 -8.74 1.07 15.02
N ALA A 68 -7.51 1.30 14.63
CA ALA A 68 -6.51 1.97 15.46
C ALA A 68 -6.93 3.36 15.94
N THR A 69 -7.72 4.11 15.16
CA THR A 69 -8.26 5.41 15.55
C THR A 69 -9.33 5.35 16.64
N LEU A 70 -9.98 4.20 16.78
CA LEU A 70 -11.03 3.96 17.75
C LEU A 70 -10.48 3.52 19.12
N ILE A 71 -9.19 3.20 19.20
CA ILE A 71 -8.51 2.69 20.40
C ILE A 71 -7.50 3.75 20.86
N PRO A 72 -7.79 4.55 21.91
CA PRO A 72 -6.94 5.65 22.33
C PRO A 72 -5.48 5.20 22.65
N GLU A 73 -5.31 4.02 23.23
CA GLU A 73 -4.00 3.47 23.59
C GLU A 73 -3.14 3.22 22.35
N ARG A 74 -3.74 2.85 21.22
CA ARG A 74 -3.01 2.66 19.96
C ARG A 74 -2.59 3.97 19.30
N GLN A 75 -3.29 5.06 19.56
CA GLN A 75 -2.91 6.37 19.03
C GLN A 75 -1.56 6.85 19.57
N MET A 76 -1.18 6.43 20.77
CA MET A 76 0.14 6.76 21.34
C MET A 76 1.30 6.16 20.55
N PHE A 77 1.08 5.04 19.89
CA PHE A 77 2.09 4.33 19.10
C PHE A 77 2.09 4.72 17.60
N ARG A 78 1.20 5.65 17.19
CA ARG A 78 1.06 6.08 15.78
C ARG A 78 2.12 7.07 15.33
N LYS A 79 2.89 7.64 16.24
CA LYS A 79 4.04 8.47 15.89
C LYS A 79 5.16 7.54 15.40
N THR A 80 5.21 7.33 14.10
CA THR A 80 6.39 6.76 13.48
C THR A 80 7.54 7.72 13.72
N ASN A 81 8.61 7.23 14.33
CA ASN A 81 9.88 7.96 14.38
C ASN A 81 10.52 7.83 13.00
N ASP A 82 10.03 8.60 12.02
CA ASP A 82 10.60 8.66 10.66
C ASP A 82 12.00 9.25 10.66
N VAL A 83 12.45 9.70 11.82
CA VAL A 83 13.73 10.37 12.01
C VAL A 83 14.61 9.51 12.91
N LYS A 84 15.76 9.07 12.41
CA LYS A 84 16.79 8.40 13.19
C LYS A 84 18.10 9.18 13.11
N GLU A 85 18.86 9.16 14.19
CA GLU A 85 20.25 9.59 14.14
C GLU A 85 21.14 8.42 13.72
N VAL A 86 21.83 8.58 12.60
CA VAL A 86 22.80 7.63 12.07
C VAL A 86 24.12 8.38 11.90
N ASP A 87 25.15 7.93 12.61
CA ASP A 87 26.52 8.54 12.59
C ASP A 87 26.54 10.06 12.87
N GLY A 88 25.65 10.53 13.77
CA GLY A 88 25.55 11.94 14.14
C GLY A 88 24.80 12.81 13.12
N HIS A 89 24.17 12.20 12.13
CA HIS A 89 23.30 12.87 11.16
C HIS A 89 21.85 12.44 11.36
N THR A 90 20.95 13.41 11.28
CA THR A 90 19.50 13.16 11.30
C THR A 90 19.08 12.65 9.92
N VAL A 91 18.59 11.43 9.85
CA VAL A 91 18.07 10.81 8.62
C VAL A 91 16.56 10.71 8.73
N THR A 92 15.85 11.26 7.75
CA THR A 92 14.41 11.10 7.58
C THR A 92 14.17 10.01 6.54
N TYR A 93 13.54 8.90 6.94
CA TYR A 93 13.30 7.76 6.03
C TYR A 93 12.21 8.04 5.01
N HIS A 94 11.15 8.74 5.42
CA HIS A 94 10.03 9.06 4.55
C HIS A 94 9.81 10.57 4.58
N HIS A 95 10.10 11.24 3.48
CA HIS A 95 9.77 12.66 3.29
C HIS A 95 8.25 12.82 3.10
N GLU A 96 7.74 14.00 3.37
CA GLU A 96 6.33 14.30 3.19
C GLU A 96 5.92 14.16 1.73
N TYR A 97 6.82 14.59 0.85
CA TYR A 97 6.70 14.46 -0.60
C TYR A 97 8.01 13.95 -1.20
N LEU A 98 7.94 13.37 -2.39
CA LEU A 98 9.09 13.08 -3.24
C LEU A 98 9.55 14.40 -3.86
N GLU A 99 10.39 15.14 -3.12
CA GLU A 99 10.78 16.53 -3.46
C GLU A 99 11.63 16.61 -4.72
N GLU A 100 12.26 15.52 -5.12
CA GLU A 100 13.00 15.39 -6.38
C GLU A 100 12.09 15.43 -7.63
N LEU A 101 10.80 15.19 -7.43
CA LEU A 101 9.79 15.24 -8.48
C LEU A 101 8.92 16.50 -8.36
N PRO A 102 8.54 17.12 -9.48
CA PRO A 102 7.62 18.25 -9.46
C PRO A 102 6.25 17.83 -8.91
N PRO A 103 5.45 18.78 -8.39
CA PRO A 103 4.06 18.51 -8.05
C PRO A 103 3.31 17.89 -9.22
N SER A 104 2.38 16.97 -8.92
CA SER A 104 1.66 16.24 -9.95
C SER A 104 0.75 17.17 -10.79
N THR A 105 0.61 16.85 -12.07
CA THR A 105 -0.36 17.44 -12.98
C THR A 105 -1.59 16.57 -13.16
N SER A 106 -1.42 15.28 -13.02
CA SER A 106 -2.49 14.28 -13.03
C SER A 106 -3.32 14.35 -11.73
N LYS A 107 -4.48 13.72 -11.77
CA LYS A 107 -5.40 13.67 -10.63
C LYS A 107 -5.84 12.23 -10.37
N ALA A 108 -6.05 11.93 -9.10
CA ALA A 108 -6.71 10.68 -8.72
C ALA A 108 -8.14 10.63 -9.27
N GLN A 109 -8.61 9.42 -9.52
CA GLN A 109 -9.97 9.15 -9.98
C GLN A 109 -11.01 9.53 -8.91
N ASP A 110 -12.23 9.82 -9.34
CA ASP A 110 -13.30 10.30 -8.44
C ASP A 110 -13.86 9.21 -7.52
N ILE A 111 -13.74 7.93 -7.89
CA ILE A 111 -14.17 6.81 -7.05
C ILE A 111 -13.04 6.36 -6.12
N SER A 112 -13.41 5.82 -4.94
CA SER A 112 -12.41 5.33 -3.99
C SER A 112 -11.73 4.04 -4.45
N ALA A 113 -10.51 3.80 -3.96
CA ALA A 113 -9.78 2.56 -4.18
C ALA A 113 -10.58 1.31 -3.78
N VAL A 114 -11.27 1.35 -2.64
CA VAL A 114 -12.13 0.25 -2.18
C VAL A 114 -13.23 -0.07 -3.18
N ARG A 115 -13.88 0.96 -3.72
CA ARG A 115 -14.93 0.79 -4.73
C ARG A 115 -14.34 0.24 -6.03
N TYR A 116 -13.23 0.79 -6.49
CA TYR A 116 -12.54 0.32 -7.69
C TYR A 116 -12.12 -1.16 -7.57
N LEU A 117 -11.52 -1.55 -6.43
CA LEU A 117 -11.13 -2.94 -6.18
C LEU A 117 -12.31 -3.90 -6.29
N ILE A 118 -13.46 -3.53 -5.71
CA ILE A 118 -14.68 -4.35 -5.78
C ILE A 118 -15.14 -4.49 -7.22
N ASP A 119 -15.31 -3.38 -7.92
CA ASP A 119 -15.83 -3.37 -9.27
C ASP A 119 -14.91 -4.14 -10.24
N ALA A 120 -13.61 -3.83 -10.24
CA ALA A 120 -12.62 -4.47 -11.10
C ALA A 120 -12.53 -5.99 -10.88
N LEU A 121 -12.52 -6.42 -9.62
CA LEU A 121 -12.46 -7.85 -9.31
C LEU A 121 -13.75 -8.57 -9.69
N LEU A 122 -14.93 -7.99 -9.44
CA LEU A 122 -16.20 -8.62 -9.80
C LEU A 122 -16.40 -8.72 -11.32
N GLU A 123 -15.90 -7.74 -12.07
CA GLU A 123 -15.96 -7.71 -13.54
C GLU A 123 -14.92 -8.62 -14.19
N SER A 124 -13.83 -8.98 -13.47
CA SER A 124 -12.76 -9.83 -13.99
C SER A 124 -13.17 -11.31 -14.10
N ASP A 125 -12.43 -12.05 -14.92
CA ASP A 125 -12.51 -13.51 -15.01
C ASP A 125 -11.76 -14.23 -13.87
N GLY A 126 -11.32 -13.52 -12.83
CA GLY A 126 -10.51 -14.04 -11.71
C GLY A 126 -9.03 -14.17 -12.06
N ASP A 127 -8.55 -13.31 -12.91
CA ASP A 127 -7.17 -13.28 -13.44
C ASP A 127 -6.31 -12.14 -12.88
N ILE A 128 -6.90 -11.28 -12.03
CA ILE A 128 -6.21 -10.13 -11.44
C ILE A 128 -5.36 -10.57 -10.25
N THR A 129 -4.07 -10.24 -10.31
CA THR A 129 -3.16 -10.28 -9.16
C THR A 129 -3.11 -8.90 -8.51
N ILE A 130 -3.22 -8.85 -7.18
CA ILE A 130 -2.98 -7.64 -6.40
C ILE A 130 -1.58 -7.72 -5.80
N ILE A 131 -0.81 -6.65 -5.93
CA ILE A 131 0.51 -6.48 -5.31
C ILE A 131 0.39 -5.37 -4.28
N ALA A 132 0.37 -5.75 -3.00
CA ALA A 132 0.25 -4.83 -1.88
C ALA A 132 1.62 -4.63 -1.24
N VAL A 133 2.11 -3.41 -1.26
CA VAL A 133 3.38 -3.03 -0.62
C VAL A 133 3.20 -2.07 0.55
N GLY A 134 1.97 -1.62 0.79
CA GLY A 134 1.53 -0.86 1.95
C GLY A 134 0.65 -1.64 2.93
N PRO A 135 0.10 -0.99 3.97
CA PRO A 135 -0.88 -1.57 4.89
C PRO A 135 -2.13 -2.06 4.17
N LEU A 136 -2.69 -3.18 4.61
CA LEU A 136 -3.74 -3.92 3.90
C LEU A 136 -5.16 -3.36 4.05
N THR A 137 -5.30 -2.11 4.50
CA THR A 137 -6.58 -1.47 4.84
C THR A 137 -7.57 -1.44 3.67
N ASN A 138 -7.11 -1.09 2.45
CA ASN A 138 -7.96 -1.06 1.25
C ASN A 138 -8.51 -2.43 0.92
N ILE A 139 -7.65 -3.44 0.89
CA ILE A 139 -7.97 -4.81 0.50
C ILE A 139 -8.93 -5.43 1.52
N ALA A 140 -8.63 -5.29 2.82
CA ALA A 140 -9.50 -5.76 3.88
C ALA A 140 -10.87 -5.08 3.85
N SER A 141 -10.91 -3.77 3.61
CA SER A 141 -12.16 -3.01 3.48
C SER A 141 -12.98 -3.49 2.29
N ALA A 142 -12.35 -3.73 1.15
CA ALA A 142 -13.01 -4.27 -0.04
C ALA A 142 -13.58 -5.70 0.22
N MET A 143 -12.78 -6.58 0.83
CA MET A 143 -13.21 -7.94 1.19
C MET A 143 -14.39 -7.95 2.18
N ARG A 144 -14.43 -6.98 3.11
CA ARG A 144 -15.55 -6.85 4.07
C ARG A 144 -16.78 -6.24 3.46
N ALA A 145 -16.62 -5.29 2.55
CA ALA A 145 -17.73 -4.65 1.85
C ALA A 145 -18.40 -5.62 0.85
N ASP A 146 -17.61 -6.42 0.13
CA ASP A 146 -18.12 -7.43 -0.77
C ASP A 146 -17.26 -8.71 -0.76
N PRO A 147 -17.61 -9.72 0.05
CA PRO A 147 -16.84 -10.96 0.16
C PRO A 147 -16.74 -11.78 -1.13
N ARG A 148 -17.57 -11.50 -2.14
CA ARG A 148 -17.53 -12.21 -3.43
C ARG A 148 -16.21 -12.00 -4.17
N ILE A 149 -15.53 -10.87 -3.91
CA ILE A 149 -14.24 -10.56 -4.53
C ILE A 149 -13.13 -11.53 -4.13
N ILE A 150 -13.24 -12.18 -2.96
CA ILE A 150 -12.21 -13.09 -2.44
C ILE A 150 -11.91 -14.20 -3.46
N GLY A 151 -12.97 -14.82 -4.01
CA GLY A 151 -12.83 -15.85 -5.03
C GLY A 151 -12.44 -15.33 -6.44
N LYS A 152 -12.32 -14.01 -6.61
CA LYS A 152 -11.95 -13.36 -7.87
C LYS A 152 -10.49 -12.89 -7.89
N ILE A 153 -9.81 -12.92 -6.75
CA ILE A 153 -8.39 -12.58 -6.67
C ILE A 153 -7.58 -13.80 -7.13
N LYS A 154 -6.85 -13.65 -8.25
CA LYS A 154 -5.97 -14.71 -8.76
C LYS A 154 -4.84 -15.02 -7.78
N LYS A 155 -4.20 -13.99 -7.30
CA LYS A 155 -3.11 -14.04 -6.32
C LYS A 155 -2.99 -12.72 -5.59
N LEU A 156 -2.64 -12.78 -4.32
CA LEU A 156 -2.33 -11.61 -3.51
C LEU A 156 -0.86 -11.69 -3.09
N VAL A 157 -0.04 -10.81 -3.64
CA VAL A 157 1.38 -10.67 -3.30
C VAL A 157 1.50 -9.55 -2.28
N ILE A 158 2.00 -9.85 -1.08
CA ILE A 158 2.04 -8.89 0.02
C ILE A 158 3.48 -8.72 0.48
N MET A 159 3.99 -7.48 0.44
CA MET A 159 5.15 -7.11 1.24
C MET A 159 4.68 -6.77 2.64
N GLY A 160 5.16 -7.51 3.63
CA GLY A 160 4.81 -7.26 5.02
C GLY A 160 5.19 -8.40 5.95
N GLY A 161 5.12 -8.12 7.24
CA GLY A 161 5.54 -9.07 8.27
C GLY A 161 7.04 -9.34 8.26
N GLY A 162 7.46 -10.19 9.20
CA GLY A 162 8.85 -10.62 9.32
C GLY A 162 8.93 -11.90 10.11
N HIS A 163 9.95 -12.71 9.84
CA HIS A 163 10.25 -13.92 10.62
C HIS A 163 11.34 -13.64 11.65
N LEU A 164 12.48 -13.13 11.22
CA LEU A 164 13.60 -12.73 12.09
C LEU A 164 13.81 -11.22 12.11
N GLN A 165 13.37 -10.52 11.07
CA GLN A 165 13.54 -9.07 10.92
C GLN A 165 12.28 -8.32 11.33
N THR A 166 12.47 -7.21 12.04
CA THR A 166 11.42 -6.26 12.42
C THR A 166 11.93 -4.84 12.24
N ASN A 167 11.05 -3.87 12.00
CA ASN A 167 11.44 -2.47 11.78
C ASN A 167 10.66 -1.48 12.66
N THR A 168 9.52 -1.89 13.22
CA THR A 168 8.65 -0.96 13.97
C THR A 168 8.61 -1.26 15.46
N SER A 169 8.63 -2.52 15.85
CA SER A 169 8.75 -2.96 17.23
C SER A 169 9.65 -4.19 17.30
N SER A 170 9.88 -4.72 18.51
CA SER A 170 10.66 -5.96 18.70
C SER A 170 10.02 -7.20 18.07
N ALA A 171 8.78 -7.09 17.57
CA ALA A 171 8.03 -8.24 17.07
C ALA A 171 7.17 -7.92 15.82
N ALA A 172 7.29 -6.72 15.24
CA ALA A 172 6.40 -6.33 14.16
C ALA A 172 7.11 -5.56 13.04
N GLU A 173 6.71 -5.88 11.82
CA GLU A 173 6.98 -5.11 10.62
C GLU A 173 5.88 -4.05 10.43
N PHE A 174 6.21 -2.94 9.78
CA PHE A 174 5.40 -1.72 9.72
C PHE A 174 4.03 -1.92 9.07
N ASN A 175 3.94 -2.53 7.90
CA ASN A 175 2.67 -2.68 7.18
C ASN A 175 1.65 -3.48 7.98
N ILE A 176 2.10 -4.56 8.61
CA ILE A 176 1.25 -5.39 9.48
C ILE A 176 0.92 -4.67 10.79
N TRP A 177 1.89 -3.97 11.38
CA TRP A 177 1.69 -3.22 12.60
C TRP A 177 0.74 -2.03 12.44
N LYS A 178 0.77 -1.38 11.28
CA LYS A 178 -0.06 -0.21 10.99
C LYS A 178 -1.54 -0.51 11.03
N ASP A 179 -1.96 -1.65 10.48
CA ASP A 179 -3.35 -2.13 10.51
C ASP A 179 -3.41 -3.66 10.71
N PRO A 180 -3.20 -4.14 11.94
CA PRO A 180 -3.21 -5.58 12.22
C PRO A 180 -4.59 -6.22 12.03
N GLU A 181 -5.68 -5.46 12.15
CA GLU A 181 -7.02 -5.94 11.89
C GLU A 181 -7.23 -6.20 10.38
N ALA A 182 -6.76 -5.30 9.53
CA ALA A 182 -6.76 -5.51 8.08
C ALA A 182 -5.90 -6.72 7.70
N ALA A 183 -4.70 -6.83 8.28
CA ALA A 183 -3.83 -7.98 8.07
C ALA A 183 -4.50 -9.29 8.48
N GLN A 184 -5.16 -9.34 9.64
CA GLN A 184 -5.89 -10.52 10.09
C GLN A 184 -7.01 -10.93 9.11
N ILE A 185 -7.78 -9.96 8.59
CA ILE A 185 -8.86 -10.21 7.64
C ILE A 185 -8.29 -10.82 6.36
N VAL A 186 -7.23 -10.21 5.82
CA VAL A 186 -6.64 -10.63 4.56
C VAL A 186 -5.97 -12.00 4.69
N MET A 187 -5.13 -12.19 5.71
CA MET A 187 -4.40 -13.45 5.92
C MET A 187 -5.31 -14.65 6.19
N THR A 188 -6.52 -14.43 6.71
CA THR A 188 -7.50 -15.49 6.96
C THR A 188 -8.60 -15.58 5.90
N SER A 189 -8.49 -14.83 4.81
CA SER A 189 -9.50 -14.74 3.76
C SER A 189 -9.66 -16.02 2.93
N GLY A 190 -8.61 -16.84 2.85
CA GLY A 190 -8.57 -18.01 1.97
C GLY A 190 -8.05 -17.71 0.57
N CYS A 191 -7.60 -16.48 0.26
CA CYS A 191 -6.92 -16.15 -0.99
C CYS A 191 -5.60 -16.92 -1.14
N ASP A 192 -5.16 -17.11 -2.38
CA ASP A 192 -3.77 -17.54 -2.67
C ASP A 192 -2.82 -16.36 -2.37
N ILE A 193 -2.12 -16.45 -1.24
CA ILE A 193 -1.24 -15.40 -0.74
C ILE A 193 0.23 -15.80 -0.91
N LEU A 194 1.01 -14.90 -1.52
CA LEU A 194 2.46 -14.91 -1.48
C LEU A 194 2.93 -13.78 -0.57
N LEU A 195 3.41 -14.14 0.62
CA LEU A 195 4.00 -13.19 1.57
C LEU A 195 5.48 -13.01 1.28
N VAL A 196 5.92 -11.78 1.10
CA VAL A 196 7.31 -11.36 0.96
C VAL A 196 7.69 -10.59 2.23
N PRO A 197 8.27 -11.26 3.24
CA PRO A 197 8.54 -10.65 4.52
C PRO A 197 9.74 -9.70 4.46
N LEU A 198 9.91 -8.90 5.52
CA LEU A 198 11.03 -7.97 5.68
C LEU A 198 12.39 -8.70 5.58
N ASP A 199 12.46 -9.98 5.97
CA ASP A 199 13.65 -10.82 5.83
C ASP A 199 14.14 -10.96 4.38
N ALA A 200 13.27 -10.72 3.41
CA ALA A 200 13.60 -10.77 1.97
C ALA A 200 13.80 -9.38 1.36
N THR A 201 13.31 -8.32 2.04
CA THR A 201 13.31 -6.95 1.49
C THR A 201 14.26 -6.00 2.22
N HIS A 202 14.92 -6.45 3.29
CA HIS A 202 15.83 -5.64 4.13
C HIS A 202 17.30 -5.87 3.81
#